data_e39db912ecf9e895b6cd96f56094dfaa
#
_entry.id   e39db912ecf9e895b6cd96f56094dfaa
#
_cell.length_a   1.000
_cell.length_b   1.000
_cell.length_c   1.000
_cell.angle_alpha   90.00
_cell.angle_beta   90.00
_cell.angle_gamma   90.00
#
_symmetry.space_group_name_H-M   'P 1'
#
loop_
_entity.id
_entity.type
_entity.pdbx_description
1 polymer ?
#
loop_
_entity_poly.entity_id
_entity_poly.type
_entity_poly.pdbx_seq_one_letter_code
_entity_poly.pdbx_strand_id
1 'polypeptide(L)'
;VGSEMCIRDRVYGKETFTDYFRQLKDKYPSVDISCFQSNVEGELIDKIHEVGFSYDGIILNAGAYTHTSIALADAIAAVKAPVVEVHISNTARREAFRHVSYLTAVCRGVIMGFGLKSYELALLALINEK
;
A
#
# COMPACT_ATOMS: atom_id res chain seq x y z
N VAL A 1 -4.16 18.84 -3.98
CA VAL A 1 -4.65 17.55 -4.48
C VAL A 1 -3.49 16.58 -4.56
N GLY A 2 -3.64 15.43 -3.95
CA GLY A 2 -2.61 14.41 -3.94
C GLY A 2 -2.90 13.28 -4.89
N SER A 3 -1.86 12.55 -5.27
CA SER A 3 -1.96 11.30 -6.01
C SER A 3 -1.55 10.17 -5.09
N GLU A 4 -2.39 9.15 -5.03
CA GLU A 4 -2.14 7.97 -4.21
C GLU A 4 -1.99 6.75 -5.13
N MET A 5 -1.18 5.79 -4.72
CA MET A 5 -1.03 4.55 -5.46
C MET A 5 -1.25 3.38 -4.53
N CYS A 6 -2.01 2.40 -5.02
CA CYS A 6 -2.30 1.19 -4.28
C CYS A 6 -1.80 -0.02 -5.07
N ILE A 7 -1.11 -0.94 -4.41
CA ILE A 7 -0.56 -2.14 -5.05
C ILE A 7 -1.24 -3.36 -4.45
N ARG A 8 -2.03 -4.06 -5.27
CA ARG A 8 -2.82 -5.20 -4.80
C ARG A 8 -3.46 -5.97 -5.95
N ASP A 9 -3.65 -7.29 -5.79
CA ASP A 9 -4.30 -8.11 -6.83
C ASP A 9 -5.12 -9.29 -6.29
N ARG A 10 -5.83 -9.13 -5.16
CA ARG A 10 -6.60 -10.25 -4.59
C ARG A 10 -8.08 -9.93 -4.50
N VAL A 11 -8.89 -11.01 -4.51
CA VAL A 11 -10.33 -10.94 -4.27
C VAL A 11 -10.58 -11.26 -2.80
N TYR A 12 -11.48 -10.50 -2.17
CA TYR A 12 -11.85 -10.69 -0.76
C TYR A 12 -13.36 -10.74 -0.64
N GLY A 13 -13.87 -11.89 -0.16
CA GLY A 13 -15.30 -12.11 -0.07
C GLY A 13 -15.95 -12.02 -1.45
N LYS A 14 -17.03 -11.27 -1.55
CA LYS A 14 -17.76 -11.08 -2.81
C LYS A 14 -17.32 -9.82 -3.56
N GLU A 15 -16.51 -8.98 -2.94
CA GLU A 15 -16.06 -7.73 -3.52
C GLU A 15 -14.63 -7.87 -4.02
N THR A 16 -14.40 -7.50 -5.28
CA THR A 16 -13.05 -7.48 -5.83
C THR A 16 -12.36 -6.18 -5.44
N PHE A 17 -11.04 -6.19 -5.46
CA PHE A 17 -10.28 -4.97 -5.26
C PHE A 17 -10.64 -3.91 -6.31
N THR A 18 -10.86 -4.34 -7.55
CA THR A 18 -11.23 -3.40 -8.62
C THR A 18 -12.51 -2.63 -8.31
N ASP A 19 -13.53 -3.33 -7.80
CA ASP A 19 -14.79 -2.69 -7.43
C ASP A 19 -14.59 -1.73 -6.26
N TYR A 20 -13.84 -2.15 -5.27
CA TYR A 20 -13.54 -1.31 -4.10
C TYR A 20 -12.76 -0.07 -4.51
N PHE A 21 -11.78 -0.22 -5.38
CA PHE A 21 -10.97 0.88 -5.88
C PHE A 21 -11.82 1.93 -6.62
N ARG A 22 -12.78 1.46 -7.42
CA ARG A 22 -13.71 2.36 -8.10
C ARG A 22 -14.56 3.16 -7.10
N GLN A 23 -15.08 2.49 -6.07
CA GLN A 23 -15.84 3.15 -5.02
C GLN A 23 -14.99 4.18 -4.28
N LEU A 24 -13.74 3.86 -4.03
CA LEU A 24 -12.83 4.75 -3.33
C LEU A 24 -12.56 6.01 -4.16
N LYS A 25 -12.35 5.86 -5.47
CA LYS A 25 -12.18 7.01 -6.37
C LYS A 25 -13.42 7.90 -6.38
N ASP A 26 -14.60 7.31 -6.41
CA ASP A 26 -15.85 8.06 -6.42
C ASP A 26 -16.07 8.82 -5.11
N LYS A 27 -15.64 8.23 -4.00
CA LYS A 27 -15.82 8.82 -2.67
C LYS A 27 -14.86 10.00 -2.44
N TYR A 28 -13.69 9.98 -3.08
CA TYR A 28 -12.66 11.02 -2.91
C TYR A 28 -12.29 11.63 -4.25
N PRO A 29 -13.24 12.37 -4.88
CA PRO A 29 -13.01 12.86 -6.25
C PRO A 29 -11.92 13.93 -6.34
N SER A 30 -11.54 14.56 -5.25
CA SER A 30 -10.46 15.54 -5.24
C SER A 30 -9.07 14.92 -5.16
N VAL A 31 -9.00 13.61 -4.99
CA VAL A 31 -7.73 12.87 -4.93
C VAL A 31 -7.57 12.08 -6.22
N ASP A 32 -6.41 12.21 -6.85
CA ASP A 32 -6.10 11.45 -8.06
C ASP A 32 -5.46 10.12 -7.63
N ILE A 33 -6.24 9.04 -7.70
CA ILE A 33 -5.83 7.74 -7.23
C ILE A 33 -5.53 6.83 -8.42
N SER A 34 -4.33 6.24 -8.45
CA SER A 34 -3.93 5.26 -9.45
C SER A 34 -3.62 3.94 -8.76
N CYS A 35 -3.80 2.84 -9.48
CA CYS A 35 -3.52 1.52 -8.95
C CYS A 35 -2.55 0.77 -9.86
N PHE A 36 -1.60 0.08 -9.24
CA PHE A 36 -0.67 -0.80 -9.92
C PHE A 36 -0.63 -2.15 -9.20
N GLN A 37 -0.68 -3.23 -9.96
CA GLN A 37 -0.68 -4.59 -9.42
C GLN A 37 0.40 -5.42 -10.09
N SER A 38 1.20 -6.14 -9.30
CA SER A 38 2.21 -7.05 -9.81
C SER A 38 2.59 -8.08 -8.74
N ASN A 39 2.92 -9.28 -9.20
CA ASN A 39 3.48 -10.33 -8.35
C ASN A 39 5.00 -10.36 -8.41
N VAL A 40 5.61 -9.49 -9.20
CA VAL A 40 7.05 -9.48 -9.44
C VAL A 40 7.69 -8.41 -8.57
N GLU A 41 8.61 -8.82 -7.70
CA GLU A 41 9.27 -7.92 -6.76
C GLU A 41 9.95 -6.74 -7.48
N GLY A 42 10.67 -7.03 -8.57
CA GLY A 42 11.36 -5.99 -9.33
C GLY A 42 10.42 -4.96 -9.93
N GLU A 43 9.23 -5.40 -10.37
CA GLU A 43 8.23 -4.48 -10.92
C GLU A 43 7.66 -3.56 -9.85
N LEU A 44 7.45 -4.07 -8.63
CA LEU A 44 7.02 -3.24 -7.52
C LEU A 44 8.07 -2.19 -7.18
N ILE A 45 9.33 -2.59 -7.15
CA ILE A 45 10.45 -1.70 -6.88
C ILE A 45 10.54 -0.61 -7.95
N ASP A 46 10.46 -1.00 -9.22
CA ASP A 46 10.51 -0.05 -10.33
C ASP A 46 9.38 0.95 -10.26
N LYS A 47 8.17 0.49 -9.90
CA LYS A 47 7.03 1.38 -9.79
C LYS A 47 7.19 2.37 -8.65
N ILE A 48 7.72 1.93 -7.51
CA ILE A 48 8.00 2.83 -6.39
C ILE A 48 9.01 3.90 -6.80
N HIS A 49 10.06 3.53 -7.51
CA HIS A 49 11.03 4.49 -8.01
C HIS A 49 10.40 5.48 -9.00
N GLU A 50 9.51 4.98 -9.86
CA GLU A 50 8.85 5.80 -10.87
C GLU A 50 7.97 6.88 -10.25
N VAL A 51 7.18 6.52 -9.23
CA VAL A 51 6.18 7.42 -8.64
C VAL A 51 6.66 8.12 -7.37
N GLY A 52 7.73 7.63 -6.75
CA GLY A 52 8.13 8.04 -5.42
C GLY A 52 8.57 9.48 -5.27
N PHE A 53 8.84 10.17 -6.38
CA PHE A 53 9.25 11.58 -6.36
C PHE A 53 8.21 12.50 -6.97
N SER A 54 7.13 11.96 -7.51
CA SER A 54 6.09 12.75 -8.18
C SER A 54 4.71 12.63 -7.51
N TYR A 55 4.44 11.51 -6.85
CA TYR A 55 3.17 11.32 -6.14
C TYR A 55 3.27 11.86 -4.72
N ASP A 56 2.13 12.22 -4.15
CA ASP A 56 2.08 12.73 -2.78
C ASP A 56 2.11 11.64 -1.73
N GLY A 57 1.81 10.40 -2.13
CA GLY A 57 1.86 9.27 -1.21
C GLY A 57 1.65 7.96 -1.92
N ILE A 58 2.05 6.89 -1.26
CA ILE A 58 1.94 5.52 -1.78
C ILE A 58 1.30 4.65 -0.69
N ILE A 59 0.29 3.88 -1.09
CA ILE A 59 -0.31 2.87 -0.23
C ILE A 59 0.15 1.52 -0.77
N LEU A 60 0.91 0.79 0.04
CA LEU A 60 1.57 -0.44 -0.40
C LEU A 60 1.08 -1.64 0.37
N ASN A 61 0.53 -2.61 -0.36
CA ASN A 61 0.29 -3.95 0.16
C ASN A 61 1.23 -4.89 -0.59
N ALA A 62 2.37 -5.19 0.03
CA ALA A 62 3.40 -6.00 -0.60
C ALA A 62 3.18 -7.51 -0.41
N GLY A 63 2.14 -7.90 0.34
CA GLY A 63 1.87 -9.31 0.61
C GLY A 63 3.04 -9.99 1.30
N ALA A 64 3.44 -11.13 0.81
CA ALA A 64 4.55 -11.90 1.40
C ALA A 64 5.89 -11.18 1.32
N TYR A 65 6.08 -10.28 0.36
CA TYR A 65 7.34 -9.53 0.25
C TYR A 65 7.58 -8.62 1.45
N THR A 66 6.54 -8.28 2.21
CA THR A 66 6.66 -7.56 3.48
C THR A 66 7.62 -8.25 4.43
N HIS A 67 7.64 -9.59 4.40
CA HIS A 67 8.36 -10.42 5.34
C HIS A 67 9.69 -10.93 4.79
N THR A 68 10.03 -10.62 3.54
CA THR A 68 11.21 -11.18 2.88
C THR A 68 12.06 -10.16 2.11
N SER A 69 11.48 -9.03 1.69
CA SER A 69 12.16 -8.17 0.72
C SER A 69 12.89 -6.99 1.36
N ILE A 70 14.18 -7.15 1.50
CA ILE A 70 15.07 -6.03 1.87
C ILE A 70 15.16 -5.03 0.72
N ALA A 71 15.15 -5.51 -0.53
CA ALA A 71 15.24 -4.63 -1.70
C ALA A 71 14.03 -3.69 -1.79
N LEU A 72 12.84 -4.18 -1.44
CA LEU A 72 11.64 -3.35 -1.42
C LEU A 72 11.73 -2.30 -0.31
N ALA A 73 12.25 -2.68 0.87
CA ALA A 73 12.48 -1.73 1.96
C ALA A 73 13.44 -0.62 1.54
N ASP A 74 14.51 -0.97 0.84
CA ASP A 74 15.48 0.01 0.34
C ASP A 74 14.83 0.97 -0.66
N ALA A 75 13.96 0.46 -1.53
CA ALA A 75 13.25 1.31 -2.49
C ALA A 75 12.36 2.32 -1.79
N ILE A 76 11.64 1.89 -0.75
CA ILE A 76 10.77 2.76 0.03
C ILE A 76 11.59 3.85 0.72
N ALA A 77 12.72 3.48 1.29
CA ALA A 77 13.58 4.44 2.00
C ALA A 77 14.20 5.47 1.05
N ALA A 78 14.36 5.14 -0.21
CA ALA A 78 15.05 5.98 -1.19
C ALA A 78 14.14 7.06 -1.81
N VAL A 79 12.82 6.92 -1.71
CA VAL A 79 11.89 7.86 -2.37
C VAL A 79 11.39 8.91 -1.39
N LYS A 80 10.90 10.02 -1.95
CA LYS A 80 10.42 11.15 -1.16
C LYS A 80 9.00 10.96 -0.66
N ALA A 81 8.14 10.32 -1.44
CA ALA A 81 6.73 10.14 -1.09
C ALA A 81 6.61 9.28 0.17
N PRO A 82 5.75 9.67 1.13
CA PRO A 82 5.48 8.81 2.27
C PRO A 82 4.76 7.54 1.83
N VAL A 83 5.13 6.41 2.42
CA VAL A 83 4.54 5.12 2.11
C VAL A 83 3.82 4.60 3.35
N VAL A 84 2.56 4.22 3.19
CA VAL A 84 1.79 3.57 4.26
C VAL A 84 1.67 2.08 3.90
N GLU A 85 2.15 1.24 4.81
CA GLU A 85 2.05 -0.22 4.68
C GLU A 85 0.64 -0.65 5.04
N VAL A 86 0.04 -1.51 4.20
CA VAL A 86 -1.32 -2.01 4.42
C VAL A 86 -1.34 -3.52 4.35
N HIS A 87 -2.06 -4.13 5.27
CA HIS A 87 -2.39 -5.55 5.26
C HIS A 87 -3.88 -5.72 5.49
N ILE A 88 -4.53 -6.52 4.66
CA ILE A 88 -5.98 -6.73 4.76
C ILE A 88 -6.32 -7.54 6.00
N SER A 89 -5.49 -8.55 6.32
CA SER A 89 -5.65 -9.35 7.51
C SER A 89 -4.78 -8.82 8.65
N ASN A 90 -5.12 -9.20 9.87
CA ASN A 90 -4.26 -8.92 11.03
C ASN A 90 -3.10 -9.93 11.02
N THR A 91 -1.92 -9.51 10.58
CA THR A 91 -0.77 -10.39 10.42
C THR A 91 -0.30 -10.98 11.75
N ALA A 92 -0.60 -10.33 12.86
CA ALA A 92 -0.25 -10.84 14.19
C ALA A 92 -1.01 -12.13 14.56
N ARG A 93 -2.11 -12.42 13.86
CA ARG A 93 -2.89 -13.63 14.05
C ARG A 93 -2.50 -14.75 13.10
N ARG A 94 -1.53 -14.53 12.24
CA ARG A 94 -1.10 -15.49 11.23
C ARG A 94 0.20 -16.16 11.65
N GLU A 95 0.82 -16.91 10.73
CA GLU A 95 2.06 -17.63 11.02
C GLU A 95 3.15 -16.68 11.56
N ALA A 96 4.04 -17.22 12.40
CA ALA A 96 5.05 -16.41 13.07
C ALA A 96 5.93 -15.60 12.10
N PHE A 97 6.22 -16.13 10.89
CA PHE A 97 7.05 -15.40 9.92
C PHE A 97 6.37 -14.14 9.41
N ARG A 98 5.03 -13.99 9.59
CA ARG A 98 4.29 -12.81 9.20
C ARG A 98 4.27 -11.73 10.28
N HIS A 99 4.85 -12.01 11.43
CA HIS A 99 4.93 -11.04 12.52
C HIS A 99 6.07 -10.03 12.31
N VAL A 100 7.04 -10.35 11.44
CA VAL A 100 8.17 -9.47 11.16
C VAL A 100 7.97 -8.81 9.80
N SER A 101 8.11 -7.49 9.77
CA SER A 101 8.03 -6.71 8.54
C SER A 101 9.36 -6.00 8.31
N TYR A 102 9.93 -6.18 7.13
CA TYR A 102 11.09 -5.39 6.72
C TYR A 102 10.69 -3.99 6.28
N LEU A 103 9.40 -3.75 6.07
CA LEU A 103 8.90 -2.50 5.50
C LEU A 103 8.48 -1.49 6.54
N THR A 104 8.01 -1.94 7.70
CA THR A 104 7.39 -1.04 8.70
C THR A 104 8.34 0.08 9.14
N ALA A 105 9.62 -0.22 9.32
CA ALA A 105 10.58 0.77 9.78
C ALA A 105 10.83 1.90 8.77
N VAL A 106 10.60 1.64 7.48
CA VAL A 106 10.82 2.64 6.41
C VAL A 106 9.51 3.24 5.91
N CYS A 107 8.37 2.73 6.37
CA CYS A 107 7.05 3.28 6.04
C CYS A 107 6.66 4.36 7.03
N ARG A 108 5.76 5.24 6.62
CA ARG A 108 5.18 6.26 7.47
C ARG A 108 4.35 5.67 8.60
N GLY A 109 3.67 4.57 8.32
CA GLY A 109 2.86 3.85 9.28
C GLY A 109 2.36 2.56 8.69
N VAL A 110 1.64 1.79 9.49
CA VAL A 110 1.07 0.51 9.08
C VAL A 110 -0.39 0.41 9.51
N ILE A 111 -1.23 -0.12 8.63
CA ILE A 111 -2.65 -0.38 8.91
C ILE A 111 -2.91 -1.83 8.53
N MET A 112 -3.51 -2.59 9.45
CA MET A 112 -3.79 -4.00 9.19
C MET A 112 -5.10 -4.43 9.84
N GLY A 113 -5.75 -5.45 9.25
CA GLY A 113 -6.84 -6.15 9.91
C GLY A 113 -8.24 -5.64 9.61
N PHE A 114 -8.39 -4.65 8.76
CA PHE A 114 -9.71 -4.06 8.46
C PHE A 114 -10.22 -4.41 7.06
N GLY A 115 -9.71 -5.49 6.49
CA GLY A 115 -10.10 -5.89 5.15
C GLY A 115 -9.75 -4.82 4.13
N LEU A 116 -10.59 -4.68 3.11
CA LEU A 116 -10.37 -3.66 2.06
C LEU A 116 -10.44 -2.25 2.61
N LYS A 117 -11.16 -2.02 3.72
CA LYS A 117 -11.21 -0.70 4.33
C LYS A 117 -9.84 -0.20 4.78
N SER A 118 -8.89 -1.08 4.96
CA SER A 118 -7.52 -0.69 5.30
C SER A 118 -6.94 0.31 4.29
N TYR A 119 -7.31 0.18 3.01
CA TYR A 119 -6.86 1.12 1.98
C TYR A 119 -7.45 2.51 2.18
N GLU A 120 -8.72 2.61 2.52
CA GLU A 120 -9.34 3.91 2.79
C GLU A 120 -8.73 4.57 4.01
N LEU A 121 -8.46 3.79 5.06
CA LEU A 121 -7.84 4.31 6.26
C LEU A 121 -6.42 4.85 5.96
N ALA A 122 -5.68 4.17 5.11
CA ALA A 122 -4.37 4.63 4.68
C ALA A 122 -4.47 5.93 3.87
N LEU A 123 -5.46 6.01 2.98
CA LEU A 123 -5.70 7.22 2.20
C LEU A 123 -6.00 8.40 3.11
N LEU A 124 -6.85 8.21 4.10
CA LEU A 124 -7.19 9.26 5.08
C LEU A 124 -5.96 9.69 5.87
N ALA A 125 -5.10 8.75 6.24
CA ALA A 125 -3.87 9.07 6.96
C ALA A 125 -2.97 9.97 6.11
N LEU A 126 -2.83 9.68 4.82
CA LEU A 126 -2.00 10.47 3.92
C LEU A 126 -2.60 11.85 3.63
N ILE A 127 -3.90 11.92 3.42
CA ILE A 127 -4.59 13.19 3.16
C ILE A 127 -4.47 14.12 4.36
N ASN A 128 -4.65 13.60 5.55
CA ASN A 128 -4.67 14.42 6.76
C ASN A 128 -3.29 14.90 7.20
N GLU A 129 -2.22 14.40 6.61
CA GLU A 129 -0.87 14.88 6.88
C GLU A 129 -0.52 16.16 6.13
N LYS A 130 -1.38 16.53 5.20
CA LYS A 130 -1.20 17.78 4.45
C LYS A 130 -1.92 18.90 5.18
#